data_bd591c0c0adacd0da136b92f63687076
#
_entry.id   bd591c0c0adacd0da136b92f63687076
#
_cell.length_a   1.000
_cell.length_b   1.000
_cell.length_c   1.000
_cell.angle_alpha   90.00
_cell.angle_beta   90.00
_cell.angle_gamma   90.00
#
_symmetry.space_group_name_H-M   'P 1'
#
loop_
_entity.id
_entity.type
_entity.pdbx_description
1 polymer ?
#
loop_
_entity_poly.entity_id
_entity_poly.type
_entity_poly.pdbx_seq_one_letter_code
_entity_poly.pdbx_strand_id
1 'polypeptide(L)'
;MRSIHPQEVQGDPSAVRWVVHTGTDDVVGEITTAPGPFGQLLRDGVISLALLEVEGIWTWLRPGRDWDDWGHRVRDAIAGSLDHSGWEINGDSADLLRLVASDVVDNDLASVIETASTTVQVVENDATWLLLDLGQLEERDPTAAAELQQHIELLVRLRYPPLARTSRVGGPAISQGPAGSQIMMNNTPRRALWTGE
;
A
#
# COMPACT_ATOMS: atom_id res chain seq x y z
N MET A 1 -2.28 24.22 2.42
CA MET A 1 -1.04 23.40 2.47
C MET A 1 -1.44 22.06 3.08
N ARG A 2 -1.24 20.96 2.35
CA ARG A 2 -1.56 19.60 2.87
C ARG A 2 -0.58 19.24 3.96
N SER A 3 -1.05 18.59 5.02
CA SER A 3 -0.17 18.05 6.07
C SER A 3 0.48 16.77 5.54
N ILE A 4 1.80 16.67 5.63
CA ILE A 4 2.58 15.50 5.20
C ILE A 4 3.44 15.07 6.36
N HIS A 5 3.26 13.83 6.82
CA HIS A 5 3.98 13.26 7.95
C HIS A 5 4.79 12.04 7.51
N PRO A 6 6.09 11.99 7.84
CA PRO A 6 6.88 10.79 7.63
C PRO A 6 6.50 9.72 8.66
N GLN A 7 6.43 8.49 8.22
CA GLN A 7 6.28 7.28 9.01
C GLN A 7 7.40 6.32 8.63
N GLU A 8 8.17 5.88 9.60
CA GLU A 8 9.21 4.89 9.39
C GLU A 8 8.61 3.54 9.02
N VAL A 9 9.26 2.82 8.12
CA VAL A 9 8.84 1.49 7.71
C VAL A 9 9.60 0.47 8.55
N GLN A 10 8.87 -0.36 9.27
CA GLN A 10 9.50 -1.39 10.12
C GLN A 10 10.35 -2.33 9.27
N GLY A 11 11.60 -2.52 9.70
CA GLY A 11 12.52 -3.46 9.05
C GLY A 11 13.19 -2.94 7.77
N ASP A 12 12.83 -1.76 7.28
CA ASP A 12 13.49 -1.15 6.11
C ASP A 12 13.85 0.33 6.35
N PRO A 13 15.06 0.61 6.84
CA PRO A 13 15.50 1.98 7.10
C PRO A 13 15.71 2.82 5.84
N SER A 14 15.69 2.22 4.65
CA SER A 14 15.76 2.96 3.38
C SER A 14 14.40 3.47 2.91
N ALA A 15 13.31 3.00 3.52
CA ALA A 15 11.94 3.33 3.18
C ALA A 15 11.33 4.34 4.15
N VAL A 16 10.51 5.25 3.62
CA VAL A 16 9.62 6.12 4.40
C VAL A 16 8.26 6.16 3.73
N ARG A 17 7.21 6.00 4.52
CA ARG A 17 5.84 6.28 4.13
C ARG A 17 5.48 7.73 4.47
N TRP A 18 5.06 8.48 3.50
CA TRP A 18 4.58 9.86 3.66
C TRP A 18 3.06 9.84 3.75
N VAL A 19 2.54 9.94 4.96
CA VAL A 19 1.10 10.00 5.19
C VAL A 19 0.56 11.33 4.68
N VAL A 20 -0.26 11.26 3.65
CA VAL A 20 -0.87 12.43 3.00
C VAL A 20 -2.08 11.99 2.20
N HIS A 21 -3.16 12.74 2.27
CA HIS A 21 -4.30 12.51 1.38
C HIS A 21 -3.91 12.90 -0.05
N THR A 22 -3.71 11.89 -0.90
CA THR A 22 -3.20 12.09 -2.26
C THR A 22 -4.24 12.69 -3.20
N GLY A 23 -5.53 12.51 -2.88
CA GLY A 23 -6.64 12.92 -3.73
C GLY A 23 -6.89 11.96 -4.91
N THR A 24 -6.34 10.76 -4.84
CA THR A 24 -6.57 9.69 -5.81
C THR A 24 -7.47 8.65 -5.15
N ASP A 25 -8.77 8.63 -5.51
CA ASP A 25 -9.70 7.71 -4.86
C ASP A 25 -9.50 6.25 -5.32
N ASP A 26 -8.97 6.03 -6.54
CA ASP A 26 -8.90 4.70 -7.15
C ASP A 26 -7.55 4.34 -7.77
N VAL A 27 -6.58 5.25 -7.78
CA VAL A 27 -5.30 5.02 -8.45
C VAL A 27 -4.22 4.71 -7.44
N VAL A 28 -3.73 3.49 -7.47
CA VAL A 28 -2.63 2.99 -6.63
C VAL A 28 -1.61 2.26 -7.50
N GLY A 29 -0.35 2.20 -7.07
CA GLY A 29 0.69 1.48 -7.78
C GLY A 29 2.04 2.20 -7.79
N GLU A 30 2.94 1.76 -8.67
CA GLU A 30 4.26 2.34 -8.83
C GLU A 30 4.20 3.69 -9.56
N ILE A 31 4.82 4.72 -8.98
CA ILE A 31 4.98 6.02 -9.59
C ILE A 31 6.15 5.96 -10.58
N THR A 32 5.84 5.90 -11.87
CA THR A 32 6.85 5.88 -12.93
C THR A 32 7.26 7.28 -13.37
N THR A 33 6.32 8.23 -13.29
CA THR A 33 6.55 9.64 -13.58
C THR A 33 5.78 10.51 -12.60
N ALA A 34 6.39 11.59 -12.16
CA ALA A 34 5.74 12.62 -11.36
C ALA A 34 6.08 14.02 -11.86
N PRO A 35 5.16 15.00 -11.69
CA PRO A 35 5.42 16.40 -12.02
C PRO A 35 6.35 17.06 -11.01
N GLY A 36 6.83 18.26 -11.35
CA GLY A 36 7.50 19.17 -10.44
C GLY A 36 8.74 18.62 -9.74
N PRO A 37 9.00 19.06 -8.50
CA PRO A 37 10.19 18.69 -7.75
C PRO A 37 10.31 17.20 -7.43
N PHE A 38 9.19 16.52 -7.18
CA PHE A 38 9.20 15.09 -6.89
C PHE A 38 9.64 14.27 -8.12
N GLY A 39 9.12 14.62 -9.31
CA GLY A 39 9.57 14.02 -10.55
C GLY A 39 11.05 14.27 -10.84
N GLN A 40 11.60 15.41 -10.39
CA GLN A 40 13.05 15.67 -10.51
C GLN A 40 13.84 14.69 -9.62
N LEU A 41 13.41 14.43 -8.38
CA LEU A 41 14.08 13.48 -7.49
C LEU A 41 14.08 12.04 -8.04
N LEU A 42 13.01 11.64 -8.72
CA LEU A 42 12.95 10.35 -9.43
C LEU A 42 13.95 10.29 -10.59
N ARG A 43 13.95 11.30 -11.46
CA ARG A 43 14.86 11.37 -12.62
C ARG A 43 16.33 11.42 -12.22
N ASP A 44 16.66 12.16 -11.16
CA ASP A 44 18.03 12.28 -10.63
C ASP A 44 18.47 11.02 -9.88
N GLY A 45 17.55 10.05 -9.70
CA GLY A 45 17.81 8.81 -9.00
C GLY A 45 18.15 9.03 -7.52
N VAL A 46 17.58 10.05 -6.91
CA VAL A 46 17.59 10.24 -5.45
C VAL A 46 16.68 9.21 -4.80
N ILE A 47 15.48 9.08 -5.38
CA ILE A 47 14.49 8.07 -5.04
C ILE A 47 14.64 6.92 -6.04
N SER A 48 14.80 5.71 -5.52
CA SER A 48 14.96 4.49 -6.34
C SER A 48 13.63 3.82 -6.66
N LEU A 49 12.63 3.98 -5.79
CA LEU A 49 11.27 3.45 -5.93
C LEU A 49 10.30 4.39 -5.22
N ALA A 50 9.14 4.58 -5.83
CA ALA A 50 8.04 5.28 -5.20
C ALA A 50 6.72 4.57 -5.53
N LEU A 51 5.88 4.35 -4.51
CA LEU A 51 4.56 3.73 -4.64
C LEU A 51 3.49 4.68 -4.12
N LEU A 52 2.37 4.75 -4.83
CA LEU A 52 1.21 5.57 -4.48
C LEU A 52 0.12 4.69 -3.87
N GLU A 53 -0.39 5.07 -2.73
CA GLU A 53 -1.65 4.58 -2.14
C GLU A 53 -2.62 5.74 -1.92
N VAL A 54 -3.87 5.46 -1.54
CA VAL A 54 -4.90 6.49 -1.33
C VAL A 54 -4.50 7.51 -0.26
N GLU A 55 -3.90 7.05 0.83
CA GLU A 55 -3.54 7.87 1.99
C GLU A 55 -2.05 8.13 2.13
N GLY A 56 -1.25 7.88 1.08
CA GLY A 56 0.18 8.12 1.20
C GLY A 56 1.02 7.79 -0.03
N ILE A 57 2.29 8.13 0.12
CA ILE A 57 3.34 7.80 -0.84
C ILE A 57 4.46 7.09 -0.09
N TRP A 58 4.83 5.90 -0.56
CA TRP A 58 6.00 5.18 -0.09
C TRP A 58 7.19 5.53 -0.96
N THR A 59 8.33 5.76 -0.35
CA THR A 59 9.55 6.11 -1.10
C THR A 59 10.76 5.39 -0.52
N TRP A 60 11.65 4.97 -1.41
CA TRP A 60 12.95 4.39 -1.09
C TRP A 60 14.06 5.29 -1.61
N LEU A 61 14.99 5.63 -0.75
CA LEU A 61 16.21 6.31 -1.19
C LEU A 61 17.13 5.33 -1.93
N ARG A 62 17.88 5.86 -2.87
CA ARG A 62 18.96 5.10 -3.51
C ARG A 62 20.03 4.74 -2.47
N PRO A 63 20.64 3.53 -2.53
CA PRO A 63 21.73 3.15 -1.64
C PRO A 63 22.82 4.21 -1.54
N GLY A 64 23.28 4.48 -0.32
CA GLY A 64 24.28 5.51 -0.01
C GLY A 64 23.72 6.90 0.27
N ARG A 65 22.42 7.06 0.32
CA ARG A 65 21.70 8.25 0.82
C ARG A 65 20.99 7.92 2.11
N ASP A 66 20.76 8.93 2.97
CA ASP A 66 20.02 8.76 4.21
C ASP A 66 18.88 9.79 4.33
N TRP A 67 17.94 9.50 5.23
CA TRP A 67 16.75 10.32 5.44
C TRP A 67 17.02 11.59 6.24
N ASP A 68 18.11 11.65 7.01
CA ASP A 68 18.50 12.86 7.74
C ASP A 68 18.82 14.00 6.77
N ASP A 69 19.50 13.68 5.66
CA ASP A 69 19.86 14.65 4.63
C ASP A 69 18.69 14.93 3.66
N TRP A 70 17.89 13.92 3.33
CA TRP A 70 16.92 14.00 2.23
C TRP A 70 15.46 14.12 2.67
N GLY A 71 15.11 13.77 3.90
CA GLY A 71 13.72 13.68 4.34
C GLY A 71 12.92 14.96 4.12
N HIS A 72 13.45 16.11 4.55
CA HIS A 72 12.76 17.38 4.36
C HIS A 72 12.62 17.77 2.88
N ARG A 73 13.61 17.44 2.03
CA ARG A 73 13.56 17.73 0.59
C ARG A 73 12.52 16.87 -0.12
N VAL A 74 12.44 15.58 0.24
CA VAL A 74 11.44 14.66 -0.32
C VAL A 74 10.04 15.09 0.10
N ARG A 75 9.82 15.42 1.37
CA ARG A 75 8.54 15.95 1.86
C ARG A 75 8.11 17.19 1.08
N ASP A 76 9.00 18.17 0.95
CA ASP A 76 8.70 19.44 0.28
C ASP A 76 8.48 19.22 -1.23
N ALA A 77 9.20 18.27 -1.83
CA ALA A 77 9.01 17.87 -3.23
C ALA A 77 7.64 17.20 -3.45
N ILE A 78 7.21 16.31 -2.56
CA ILE A 78 5.87 15.72 -2.58
C ILE A 78 4.83 16.85 -2.49
N ALA A 79 4.94 17.72 -1.47
CA ALA A 79 4.02 18.84 -1.26
C ALA A 79 3.89 19.75 -2.50
N GLY A 80 5.01 20.03 -3.15
CA GLY A 80 5.05 20.88 -4.35
C GLY A 80 4.60 20.19 -5.63
N SER A 81 4.34 18.88 -5.60
CA SER A 81 3.96 18.10 -6.78
C SER A 81 2.53 17.58 -6.76
N LEU A 82 1.93 17.39 -5.58
CA LEU A 82 0.61 16.77 -5.41
C LEU A 82 -0.54 17.49 -6.12
N ASP A 83 -0.45 18.81 -6.27
CA ASP A 83 -1.51 19.60 -6.91
C ASP A 83 -1.30 19.78 -8.44
N HIS A 84 -0.30 19.08 -9.01
CA HIS A 84 0.02 19.17 -10.42
C HIS A 84 -0.41 17.90 -11.17
N SER A 85 -0.85 18.06 -12.41
CA SER A 85 -1.10 16.95 -13.34
C SER A 85 0.22 16.36 -13.89
N GLY A 86 0.15 15.16 -14.46
CA GLY A 86 1.31 14.52 -15.10
C GLY A 86 1.92 13.40 -14.27
N TRP A 87 1.18 12.85 -13.32
CA TRP A 87 1.51 11.61 -12.65
C TRP A 87 1.23 10.43 -13.58
N GLU A 88 2.18 9.51 -13.70
CA GLU A 88 2.00 8.23 -14.38
C GLU A 88 2.21 7.13 -13.35
N ILE A 89 1.16 6.32 -13.16
CA ILE A 89 1.12 5.25 -12.16
C ILE A 89 0.97 3.94 -12.92
N ASN A 90 1.88 3.01 -12.64
CA ASN A 90 1.77 1.63 -13.10
C ASN A 90 0.97 0.87 -12.03
N GLY A 91 -0.29 0.51 -12.36
CA GLY A 91 -1.26 0.01 -11.39
C GLY A 91 -1.01 -1.42 -10.93
N ASP A 92 -1.76 -1.83 -9.90
CA ASP A 92 -1.88 -3.18 -9.37
C ASP A 92 -0.53 -3.82 -8.98
N SER A 93 0.00 -3.43 -7.83
CA SER A 93 1.27 -3.94 -7.30
C SER A 93 1.03 -4.89 -6.13
N ALA A 94 1.46 -6.16 -6.27
CA ALA A 94 1.47 -7.13 -5.18
C ALA A 94 2.34 -6.65 -4.01
N ASP A 95 3.46 -6.00 -4.30
CA ASP A 95 4.36 -5.46 -3.29
C ASP A 95 3.69 -4.31 -2.50
N LEU A 96 2.99 -3.39 -3.20
CA LEU A 96 2.25 -2.32 -2.54
C LEU A 96 1.12 -2.88 -1.66
N LEU A 97 0.35 -3.86 -2.16
CA LEU A 97 -0.69 -4.49 -1.35
C LEU A 97 -0.11 -5.12 -0.08
N ARG A 98 1.01 -5.81 -0.19
CA ARG A 98 1.69 -6.42 0.96
C ARG A 98 2.15 -5.37 1.96
N LEU A 99 2.75 -4.28 1.50
CA LEU A 99 3.20 -3.16 2.34
C LEU A 99 2.03 -2.53 3.08
N VAL A 100 0.95 -2.21 2.36
CA VAL A 100 -0.27 -1.63 2.97
C VAL A 100 -0.86 -2.59 4.02
N ALA A 101 -0.95 -3.88 3.71
CA ALA A 101 -1.49 -4.86 4.64
C ALA A 101 -0.61 -5.03 5.89
N SER A 102 0.71 -5.07 5.73
CA SER A 102 1.64 -5.13 6.87
C SER A 102 1.55 -3.89 7.74
N ASP A 103 1.48 -2.71 7.14
CA ASP A 103 1.37 -1.45 7.88
C ASP A 103 0.03 -1.34 8.65
N VAL A 104 -1.07 -1.80 8.06
CA VAL A 104 -2.38 -1.90 8.76
C VAL A 104 -2.29 -2.83 9.97
N VAL A 105 -1.64 -3.97 9.83
CA VAL A 105 -1.45 -4.94 10.92
C VAL A 105 -0.58 -4.35 12.03
N ASP A 106 0.54 -3.75 11.68
CA ASP A 106 1.58 -3.33 12.62
C ASP A 106 1.25 -2.00 13.31
N ASN A 107 0.50 -1.12 12.66
CA ASN A 107 0.22 0.22 13.18
C ASN A 107 -1.27 0.42 13.51
N ASP A 108 -2.19 0.12 12.60
CA ASP A 108 -3.61 0.43 12.80
C ASP A 108 -4.29 -0.58 13.73
N LEU A 109 -3.89 -1.85 13.69
CA LEU A 109 -4.50 -2.94 14.44
C LEU A 109 -3.62 -3.53 15.55
N ALA A 110 -2.45 -2.99 15.81
CA ALA A 110 -1.50 -3.50 16.82
C ALA A 110 -2.17 -3.76 18.18
N SER A 111 -2.94 -2.81 18.71
CA SER A 111 -3.64 -2.94 20.00
C SER A 111 -4.75 -3.98 19.98
N VAL A 112 -5.45 -4.15 18.86
CA VAL A 112 -6.50 -5.17 18.69
C VAL A 112 -5.89 -6.55 18.67
N ILE A 113 -4.79 -6.72 17.93
CA ILE A 113 -4.04 -7.97 17.81
C ILE A 113 -3.45 -8.38 19.17
N GLU A 114 -2.85 -7.43 19.90
CA GLU A 114 -2.34 -7.65 21.24
C GLU A 114 -3.45 -8.07 22.20
N THR A 115 -4.60 -7.38 22.18
CA THR A 115 -5.76 -7.71 23.02
C THR A 115 -6.30 -9.11 22.69
N ALA A 116 -6.31 -9.49 21.42
CA ALA A 116 -6.70 -10.84 20.99
C ALA A 116 -5.64 -11.91 21.34
N SER A 117 -4.47 -11.51 21.86
CA SER A 117 -3.33 -12.39 22.16
C SER A 117 -2.99 -13.31 20.96
N THR A 118 -2.87 -12.72 19.80
CA THR A 118 -2.57 -13.42 18.54
C THR A 118 -1.45 -12.74 17.78
N THR A 119 -1.06 -13.34 16.65
CA THR A 119 -0.16 -12.76 15.67
C THR A 119 -0.87 -12.73 14.32
N VAL A 120 -0.56 -11.75 13.49
CA VAL A 120 -1.08 -11.67 12.13
C VAL A 120 0.09 -11.54 11.17
N GLN A 121 0.09 -12.34 10.12
CA GLN A 121 1.11 -12.29 9.07
C GLN A 121 0.47 -12.41 7.69
N VAL A 122 0.99 -11.67 6.72
CA VAL A 122 0.67 -11.85 5.30
C VAL A 122 1.55 -12.99 4.79
N VAL A 123 0.94 -14.15 4.55
CA VAL A 123 1.66 -15.37 4.12
C VAL A 123 1.89 -15.36 2.62
N GLU A 124 0.85 -15.01 1.87
CA GLU A 124 0.87 -15.00 0.41
C GLU A 124 -0.05 -13.88 -0.10
N ASN A 125 0.29 -13.29 -1.23
CA ASN A 125 -0.54 -12.30 -1.89
C ASN A 125 -0.25 -12.24 -3.40
N ASP A 126 -1.23 -11.76 -4.16
CA ASP A 126 -1.05 -11.18 -5.50
C ASP A 126 -1.50 -9.71 -5.49
N ALA A 127 -1.70 -9.10 -6.64
CA ALA A 127 -2.10 -7.70 -6.74
C ALA A 127 -3.54 -7.41 -6.23
N THR A 128 -4.35 -8.45 -5.97
CA THR A 128 -5.77 -8.31 -5.62
C THR A 128 -6.23 -9.21 -4.48
N TRP A 129 -5.35 -10.00 -3.92
CA TRP A 129 -5.68 -11.02 -2.95
C TRP A 129 -4.62 -11.15 -1.86
N LEU A 130 -5.06 -11.43 -0.63
CA LEU A 130 -4.22 -11.68 0.54
C LEU A 130 -4.57 -13.00 1.20
N LEU A 131 -3.55 -13.77 1.59
CA LEU A 131 -3.66 -14.87 2.54
C LEU A 131 -3.06 -14.44 3.87
N LEU A 132 -3.88 -14.48 4.91
CA LEU A 132 -3.52 -14.09 6.27
C LEU A 132 -3.35 -15.34 7.14
N ASP A 133 -2.29 -15.38 7.92
CA ASP A 133 -2.14 -16.28 9.07
C ASP A 133 -2.50 -15.49 10.33
N LEU A 134 -3.53 -15.92 11.05
CA LEU A 134 -4.00 -15.32 12.29
C LEU A 134 -3.51 -16.10 13.53
N GLY A 135 -2.48 -16.90 13.38
CA GLY A 135 -1.89 -17.67 14.45
C GLY A 135 -2.89 -18.61 15.11
N GLN A 136 -2.86 -18.68 16.45
CA GLN A 136 -3.75 -19.57 17.21
C GLN A 136 -5.20 -19.07 17.33
N LEU A 137 -5.51 -17.86 16.84
CA LEU A 137 -6.86 -17.31 16.97
C LEU A 137 -7.87 -18.14 16.16
N GLU A 138 -7.48 -18.62 14.98
CA GLU A 138 -8.34 -19.45 14.12
C GLU A 138 -8.82 -20.74 14.83
N GLU A 139 -7.91 -21.39 15.58
CA GLU A 139 -8.23 -22.63 16.31
C GLU A 139 -9.00 -22.36 17.59
N ARG A 140 -8.69 -21.26 18.28
CA ARG A 140 -9.25 -20.91 19.60
C ARG A 140 -10.64 -20.28 19.48
N ASP A 141 -10.82 -19.37 18.54
CA ASP A 141 -12.07 -18.61 18.31
C ASP A 141 -12.21 -18.25 16.83
N PRO A 142 -12.78 -19.15 16.01
CA PRO A 142 -12.98 -18.91 14.58
C PRO A 142 -13.85 -17.68 14.27
N THR A 143 -14.74 -17.29 15.20
CA THR A 143 -15.61 -16.12 15.04
C THR A 143 -14.80 -14.85 15.17
N ALA A 144 -13.99 -14.72 16.23
CA ALA A 144 -13.09 -13.59 16.41
C ALA A 144 -12.04 -13.51 15.26
N ALA A 145 -11.57 -14.66 14.76
CA ALA A 145 -10.68 -14.70 13.61
C ALA A 145 -11.37 -14.16 12.35
N ALA A 146 -12.66 -14.48 12.13
CA ALA A 146 -13.41 -13.94 11.00
C ALA A 146 -13.61 -12.42 11.11
N GLU A 147 -13.94 -11.93 12.30
CA GLU A 147 -14.11 -10.49 12.57
C GLU A 147 -12.79 -9.72 12.33
N LEU A 148 -11.68 -10.25 12.84
CA LEU A 148 -10.36 -9.64 12.63
C LEU A 148 -9.98 -9.61 11.15
N GLN A 149 -10.19 -10.70 10.40
CA GLN A 149 -9.97 -10.73 8.95
C GLN A 149 -10.78 -9.65 8.23
N GLN A 150 -12.09 -9.52 8.55
CA GLN A 150 -12.95 -8.52 7.94
C GLN A 150 -12.47 -7.10 8.25
N HIS A 151 -11.97 -6.87 9.46
CA HIS A 151 -11.43 -5.59 9.86
C HIS A 151 -10.16 -5.25 9.08
N ILE A 152 -9.23 -6.20 8.96
CA ILE A 152 -8.03 -6.04 8.11
C ILE A 152 -8.43 -5.74 6.66
N GLU A 153 -9.35 -6.53 6.09
CA GLU A 153 -9.82 -6.34 4.73
C GLU A 153 -10.38 -4.95 4.49
N LEU A 154 -11.20 -4.46 5.43
CA LEU A 154 -11.79 -3.11 5.34
C LEU A 154 -10.72 -2.02 5.32
N LEU A 155 -9.79 -2.05 6.28
CA LEU A 155 -8.73 -1.04 6.39
C LEU A 155 -7.78 -1.08 5.20
N VAL A 156 -7.41 -2.28 4.74
CA VAL A 156 -6.57 -2.42 3.55
C VAL A 156 -7.29 -1.87 2.31
N ARG A 157 -8.58 -2.16 2.12
CA ARG A 157 -9.36 -1.62 0.98
C ARG A 157 -9.47 -0.11 0.96
N LEU A 158 -9.54 0.52 2.12
CA LEU A 158 -9.55 2.00 2.20
C LEU A 158 -8.27 2.61 1.61
N ARG A 159 -7.14 1.93 1.74
CA ARG A 159 -5.83 2.39 1.27
C ARG A 159 -5.44 1.80 -0.08
N TYR A 160 -5.91 0.59 -0.37
CA TYR A 160 -5.63 -0.17 -1.60
C TYR A 160 -6.95 -0.72 -2.18
N PRO A 161 -7.75 0.09 -2.89
CA PRO A 161 -9.05 -0.30 -3.44
C PRO A 161 -9.06 -1.54 -4.34
N PRO A 162 -7.98 -1.89 -5.10
CA PRO A 162 -7.96 -3.09 -5.92
C PRO A 162 -8.05 -4.41 -5.15
N LEU A 163 -7.91 -4.42 -3.81
CA LEU A 163 -8.08 -5.64 -3.03
C LEU A 163 -9.47 -6.24 -3.26
N ALA A 164 -9.52 -7.41 -3.91
CA ALA A 164 -10.76 -8.12 -4.18
C ALA A 164 -11.19 -9.01 -3.01
N ARG A 165 -10.23 -9.65 -2.34
CA ARG A 165 -10.52 -10.61 -1.26
C ARG A 165 -9.36 -10.83 -0.30
N THR A 166 -9.71 -11.30 0.90
CA THR A 166 -8.77 -11.89 1.85
C THR A 166 -9.17 -13.34 2.14
N SER A 167 -8.21 -14.15 2.52
CA SER A 167 -8.39 -15.53 2.98
C SER A 167 -7.56 -15.76 4.23
N ARG A 168 -7.86 -16.82 4.98
CA ARG A 168 -7.13 -17.20 6.20
C ARG A 168 -6.55 -18.60 6.08
N VAL A 169 -5.37 -18.81 6.63
CA VAL A 169 -4.81 -20.15 6.82
C VAL A 169 -5.71 -20.92 7.80
N GLY A 170 -6.11 -22.14 7.44
CA GLY A 170 -7.03 -22.95 8.28
C GLY A 170 -8.49 -22.53 8.24
N GLY A 171 -8.81 -21.39 7.65
CA GLY A 171 -10.20 -20.93 7.50
C GLY A 171 -11.00 -21.80 6.51
N PRO A 172 -12.35 -21.64 6.46
CA PRO A 172 -13.19 -22.39 5.56
C PRO A 172 -12.72 -22.21 4.12
N ALA A 173 -12.55 -23.33 3.40
CA ALA A 173 -12.17 -23.31 1.98
C ALA A 173 -13.20 -22.45 1.22
N ILE A 174 -12.75 -21.34 0.66
CA ILE A 174 -13.62 -20.52 -0.20
C ILE A 174 -13.93 -21.38 -1.42
N SER A 175 -15.21 -21.71 -1.59
CA SER A 175 -15.69 -22.35 -2.84
C SER A 175 -15.20 -21.51 -4.00
N GLN A 176 -14.29 -22.06 -4.79
CA GLN A 176 -13.91 -21.46 -6.05
C GLN A 176 -15.18 -21.31 -6.86
N GLY A 177 -15.64 -20.09 -7.07
CA GLY A 177 -16.67 -19.81 -8.05
C GLY A 177 -16.24 -20.39 -9.39
N PRO A 178 -17.17 -20.71 -10.31
CA PRO A 178 -16.88 -21.47 -11.52
C PRO A 178 -15.72 -20.84 -12.27
N ALA A 179 -14.70 -21.66 -12.52
CA ALA A 179 -13.60 -21.34 -13.40
C ALA A 179 -14.17 -20.99 -14.80
N GLY A 180 -14.11 -19.74 -15.16
CA GLY A 180 -14.59 -19.31 -16.47
C GLY A 180 -14.36 -17.84 -16.72
N SER A 181 -13.14 -17.49 -17.04
CA SER A 181 -12.77 -16.53 -18.09
C SER A 181 -11.30 -16.20 -17.95
N GLN A 182 -10.49 -16.81 -18.79
CA GLN A 182 -9.17 -16.24 -19.12
C GLN A 182 -9.42 -14.90 -19.79
N ILE A 183 -9.37 -13.83 -19.01
CA ILE A 183 -9.24 -12.49 -19.57
C ILE A 183 -7.78 -12.32 -19.89
N MET A 184 -7.45 -12.31 -21.18
CA MET A 184 -6.16 -11.83 -21.65
C MET A 184 -5.98 -10.40 -21.13
N MET A 185 -5.08 -10.24 -20.18
CA MET A 185 -4.67 -8.90 -19.70
C MET A 185 -3.90 -8.22 -20.82
N ASN A 186 -4.57 -7.34 -21.54
CA ASN A 186 -3.92 -6.30 -22.31
C ASN A 186 -3.33 -5.31 -21.30
N ASN A 187 -2.04 -5.38 -21.12
CA ASN A 187 -1.26 -4.46 -20.28
C ASN A 187 -1.15 -3.11 -21.02
N THR A 188 -2.23 -2.34 -20.98
CA THR A 188 -2.25 -0.97 -21.50
C THR A 188 -2.07 -0.03 -20.31
N PRO A 189 -1.05 0.80 -20.26
CA PRO A 189 -0.86 1.75 -19.16
C PRO A 189 -2.06 2.70 -19.12
N ARG A 190 -2.77 2.72 -17.98
CA ARG A 190 -3.85 3.67 -17.75
C ARG A 190 -3.26 5.06 -17.51
N ARG A 191 -3.42 5.94 -18.47
CA ARG A 191 -3.09 7.35 -18.35
C ARG A 191 -4.14 8.00 -17.46
N ALA A 192 -3.77 8.33 -16.22
CA ALA A 192 -4.61 9.14 -15.36
C ALA A 192 -4.63 10.59 -15.89
N LEU A 193 -5.75 10.98 -16.51
CA LEU A 193 -6.01 12.36 -16.89
C LEU A 193 -6.55 13.08 -15.65
N TRP A 194 -5.71 13.86 -15.01
CA TRP A 194 -6.13 14.83 -14.02
C TRP A 194 -6.78 16.02 -14.75
N THR A 195 -8.09 16.17 -14.67
CA THR A 195 -8.76 17.41 -15.02
C THR A 195 -8.92 18.23 -13.75
N GLY A 196 -7.99 19.17 -13.54
CA GLY A 196 -8.19 20.22 -12.53
C GLY A 196 -9.20 21.24 -13.05
N GLU A 197 -10.29 21.41 -12.35
CA GLU A 197 -11.08 22.64 -12.32
C GLU A 197 -10.91 23.34 -10.99
#